data_4033d3719291d7d8073c16207494d1c1
#
_entry.id   4033d3719291d7d8073c16207494d1c1
#
_cell.length_a   1.000
_cell.length_b   1.000
_cell.length_c   1.000
_cell.angle_alpha   90.00
_cell.angle_beta   90.00
_cell.angle_gamma   90.00
#
_symmetry.space_group_name_H-M   'P 1'
#
loop_
_entity.id
_entity.type
_entity.pdbx_description
1 polymer ?
#
loop_
_entity_poly.entity_id
_entity_poly.type
_entity_poly.pdbx_seq_one_letter_code
_entity_poly.pdbx_strand_id
1 'polypeptide(L)' 'MPYATGETPEIGDYIKNQWEQPGTVTRVHFAQDEEERICIRWDDGGLELLFSPASEYSLVSRKST' A
#
# COMPACT_ATOMS: atom_id res chain seq x y z
N MET A 1 -10.87 -3.47 2.16
CA MET A 1 -10.26 -4.71 1.67
C MET A 1 -8.76 -4.66 1.90
N PRO A 2 -8.15 -5.70 2.43
CA PRO A 2 -6.70 -5.73 2.63
C PRO A 2 -5.95 -5.80 1.30
N TYR A 3 -4.63 -5.92 1.38
CA TYR A 3 -3.82 -6.16 0.19
C TYR A 3 -4.29 -7.41 -0.55
N ALA A 4 -3.90 -7.51 -1.81
CA ALA A 4 -4.21 -8.71 -2.60
C ALA A 4 -3.69 -9.98 -1.93
N THR A 5 -2.63 -9.86 -1.14
CA THR A 5 -2.05 -10.99 -0.41
C THR A 5 -2.73 -11.25 0.95
N GLY A 6 -3.69 -10.43 1.33
CA GLY A 6 -4.53 -10.68 2.49
C GLY A 6 -4.18 -9.92 3.77
N GLU A 7 -3.03 -9.26 3.82
CA GLU A 7 -2.61 -8.54 5.02
C GLU A 7 -3.30 -7.19 5.11
N THR A 8 -3.49 -6.70 6.33
CA THR A 8 -4.01 -5.36 6.57
C THR A 8 -2.91 -4.34 6.38
N PRO A 9 -3.17 -3.24 5.63
CA PRO A 9 -2.15 -2.23 5.39
C PRO A 9 -1.64 -1.56 6.67
N GLU A 10 -0.34 -1.27 6.70
CA GLU A 10 0.28 -0.52 7.78
C GLU A 10 1.29 0.46 7.19
N ILE A 11 1.48 1.58 7.88
CA ILE A 11 2.45 2.57 7.46
C ILE A 11 3.85 1.95 7.49
N GLY A 12 4.61 2.18 6.42
CA GLY A 12 5.95 1.63 6.31
C GLY A 12 6.04 0.32 5.55
N ASP A 13 4.89 -0.25 5.17
CA ASP A 13 4.89 -1.48 4.39
C ASP A 13 5.55 -1.26 3.05
N TYR A 14 6.32 -2.25 2.63
CA TYR A 14 6.91 -2.26 1.29
C TYR A 14 6.02 -3.11 0.41
N ILE A 15 5.48 -2.50 -0.65
CA ILE A 15 4.48 -3.16 -1.49
C ILE A 15 4.85 -3.01 -2.96
N LYS A 16 4.16 -3.75 -3.80
CA LYS A 16 4.30 -3.63 -5.25
C LYS A 16 2.93 -3.65 -5.90
N ASN A 17 2.84 -3.01 -7.06
CA ASN A 17 1.59 -3.04 -7.83
C ASN A 17 1.60 -4.23 -8.79
N GLN A 18 0.58 -4.30 -9.67
CA GLN A 18 0.45 -5.42 -10.60
C GLN A 18 1.55 -5.44 -11.67
N TRP A 19 2.27 -4.35 -11.83
CA TRP A 19 3.42 -4.29 -12.75
C TRP A 19 4.73 -4.47 -12.00
N GLU A 20 4.67 -4.88 -10.74
CA GLU A 20 5.82 -5.14 -9.87
C GLU A 20 6.67 -3.90 -9.60
N GLN A 21 6.05 -2.74 -9.67
CA GLN A 21 6.73 -1.51 -9.28
C GLN A 21 6.67 -1.37 -7.75
N PRO A 22 7.83 -1.25 -7.09
CA PRO A 22 7.85 -1.19 -5.63
C PRO A 22 7.55 0.20 -5.10
N GLY A 23 6.97 0.23 -3.92
CA GLY A 23 6.68 1.48 -3.24
C GLY A 23 6.52 1.25 -1.75
N THR A 24 6.47 2.34 -0.99
CA THR A 24 6.33 2.31 0.46
C THR A 24 5.04 3.01 0.86
N VAL A 25 4.29 2.38 1.75
CA VAL A 25 3.05 2.96 2.26
C VAL A 25 3.40 4.08 3.23
N THR A 26 2.90 5.29 2.94
CA THR A 26 3.16 6.46 3.79
C THR A 26 1.96 6.81 4.66
N ARG A 27 0.76 6.43 4.25
CA ARG A 27 -0.46 6.65 5.04
C ARG A 27 -1.44 5.53 4.78
N VAL A 28 -2.27 5.25 5.79
CA VAL A 28 -3.35 4.28 5.67
C VAL A 28 -4.64 4.96 6.09
N HIS A 29 -5.68 4.81 5.29
CA HIS A 29 -6.99 5.35 5.59
C HIS A 29 -8.01 4.22 5.60
N PHE A 30 -8.73 4.07 6.71
CA PHE A 30 -9.76 3.05 6.83
C PHE A 30 -11.12 3.73 6.64
N ALA A 31 -11.71 3.55 5.48
CA ALA A 31 -13.04 4.07 5.22
C ALA A 31 -14.09 3.19 5.90
N GLN A 32 -15.18 3.79 6.34
CA GLN A 32 -16.24 3.05 6.99
C GLN A 32 -16.90 2.05 6.04
N ASP A 33 -16.75 2.27 4.77
CA ASP A 33 -17.43 1.49 3.77
C ASP A 33 -16.71 0.24 3.36
N GLU A 34 -15.54 -0.05 3.87
CA GLU A 34 -14.96 -1.30 3.55
C GLU A 34 -13.61 -1.31 2.89
N GLU A 35 -13.21 -0.28 2.19
CA GLU A 35 -11.94 -0.34 1.49
C GLU A 35 -10.87 0.42 2.21
N GLU A 36 -9.83 -0.29 2.62
CA GLU A 36 -8.62 0.37 3.10
C GLU A 36 -7.95 1.04 1.92
N ARG A 37 -7.61 2.31 2.07
CA ARG A 37 -6.91 3.08 1.06
C ARG A 37 -5.56 3.48 1.59
N ILE A 38 -4.59 3.52 0.71
CA ILE A 38 -3.21 3.79 1.11
C ILE A 38 -2.61 4.87 0.23
N CYS A 39 -1.66 5.61 0.80
CA CYS A 39 -0.82 6.53 0.06
C CYS A 39 0.51 5.85 -0.13
N ILE A 40 1.06 5.91 -1.32
CA ILE A 40 2.26 5.17 -1.69
C ILE A 40 3.29 6.14 -2.22
N ARG A 41 4.52 6.00 -1.73
CA ARG A 41 5.66 6.70 -2.29
C ARG A 41 6.46 5.70 -3.12
N TRP A 42 6.56 5.97 -4.41
CA TRP A 42 7.24 5.05 -5.31
C TRP A 42 8.75 5.11 -5.14
N ASP A 43 9.41 3.95 -5.24
CA ASP A 43 10.86 3.87 -5.03
C ASP A 43 11.66 4.57 -6.11
N ASP A 44 11.10 4.74 -7.29
CA ASP A 44 11.80 5.39 -8.39
C ASP A 44 11.82 6.91 -8.27
N GLY A 45 11.32 7.45 -7.16
CA GLY A 45 11.28 8.89 -6.96
C GLY A 45 10.10 9.58 -7.61
N GLY A 46 9.14 8.80 -8.10
CA GLY A 46 7.95 9.36 -8.72
C GLY A 46 7.03 10.06 -7.72
N LEU A 47 5.92 10.56 -8.25
CA LEU A 47 4.95 11.25 -7.42
C LEU A 47 4.27 10.28 -6.47
N GLU A 48 3.94 10.79 -5.29
CA GLU A 48 3.20 10.01 -4.31
C GLU A 48 1.79 9.75 -4.82
N LEU A 49 1.36 8.49 -4.75
CA LEU A 49 0.00 8.11 -5.11
C LEU A 49 -0.88 8.24 -3.88
N LEU A 50 -1.99 8.99 -4.02
CA LEU A 50 -2.87 9.28 -2.89
C LEU A 50 -4.07 8.35 -2.86
N PHE A 51 -4.31 7.73 -1.71
CA PHE A 51 -5.56 7.01 -1.40
C PHE A 51 -6.01 6.04 -2.45
N SER A 52 -5.14 5.12 -2.81
CA SER A 52 -5.44 4.04 -3.74
C SER A 52 -5.93 2.81 -2.96
N PRO A 53 -6.85 2.00 -3.53
CA PRO A 53 -7.32 0.80 -2.84
C PRO A 53 -6.17 -0.18 -2.59
N ALA A 54 -6.05 -0.64 -1.34
CA ALA A 54 -4.98 -1.54 -0.97
C ALA A 54 -5.05 -2.88 -1.71
N SER A 55 -6.25 -3.28 -2.12
CA SER A 55 -6.44 -4.55 -2.81
C SER A 55 -5.74 -4.64 -4.16
N GLU A 56 -5.29 -3.51 -4.70
CA GLU A 56 -4.54 -3.50 -5.96
C GLU A 56 -3.06 -3.78 -5.78
N TYR A 57 -2.61 -3.95 -4.55
CA TYR A 57 -1.20 -4.08 -4.24
C TYR A 57 -0.92 -5.36 -3.46
N SER A 58 0.31 -5.84 -3.58
CA SER A 58 0.77 -7.02 -2.85
C SER A 58 1.84 -6.60 -1.86
N LEU A 59 1.77 -7.14 -0.66
CA LEU A 59 2.77 -6.88 0.37
C LEU A 59 4.04 -7.64 0.03
N VAL A 60 5.17 -6.94 -0.05
CA VAL A 60 6.48 -7.55 -0.30
C VAL A 60 7.16 -7.83 1.03
N SER A 61 7.23 -6.82 1.88
CA SER A 61 7.81 -7.01 3.21
C SER A 61 7.23 -5.97 4.15
N ARG A 62 7.27 -6.28 5.43
CA ARG A 62 6.75 -5.38 6.45
C ARG A 62 7.89 -4.97 7.36
N LYS A 63 8.01 -3.67 7.56
CA LYS A 63 9.05 -3.16 8.43
C LYS A 63 8.74 -3.60 9.86
N SER A 64 9.68 -4.31 10.45
CA SER A 64 9.57 -4.74 11.83
C SER A 64 10.05 -3.63 12.73
N THR A 65 9.30 -3.27 13.73
CA THR A 65 9.70 -2.25 14.70
C THR A 65 9.95 -2.88 16.05
#